data_668b5fd57bd6bf9e55cf1d4e65ea863b
#
_entry.id   668b5fd57bd6bf9e55cf1d4e65ea863b
#
_cell.length_a   1.000
_cell.length_b   1.000
_cell.length_c   1.000
_cell.angle_alpha   90.00
_cell.angle_beta   90.00
_cell.angle_gamma   90.00
#
_symmetry.space_group_name_H-M   'P 1'
#
loop_
_entity.id
_entity.type
_entity.pdbx_description
1 polymer ?
#
loop_
_entity_poly.entity_id
_entity_poly.type
_entity_poly.pdbx_seq_one_letter_code
_entity_poly.pdbx_strand_id
1 'polypeptide(L)'
;KGKKVVVCLDEVQAMPVQTLESLRLLTNLETEKRKLLQVVLFGQPELDTLLDQPSVRQLKQRITFSYRLLPLNKVAMSTYIGHRLQVAGCLNNNLFTRRAYEQIYKNSKGIPRLINILCHKALLCAYGEGKTRVTHKHVKLAAMDIEHTKIHQVSLFASLMPGISRWLFD
;
A
#
# COMPACT_ATOMS: atom_id res chain seq x y z
N LYS A 1 -22.43 24.88 -14.67
CA LYS A 1 -23.22 23.95 -13.84
C LYS A 1 -22.66 23.76 -12.40
N GLY A 2 -21.67 24.57 -11.95
CA GLY A 2 -21.20 24.57 -10.56
C GLY A 2 -20.47 23.32 -10.03
N LYS A 3 -20.20 22.31 -10.87
CA LYS A 3 -19.49 21.09 -10.44
C LYS A 3 -17.99 21.37 -10.32
N LYS A 4 -17.38 20.82 -9.26
CA LYS A 4 -15.92 20.76 -9.10
C LYS A 4 -15.41 19.50 -9.79
N VAL A 5 -14.30 19.62 -10.50
CA VAL A 5 -13.62 18.48 -11.15
C VAL A 5 -12.36 18.17 -10.34
N VAL A 6 -12.22 16.91 -9.96
CA VAL A 6 -11.04 16.38 -9.27
C VAL A 6 -10.44 15.26 -10.11
N VAL A 7 -9.17 15.36 -10.42
CA VAL A 7 -8.40 14.31 -11.09
C VAL A 7 -7.49 13.66 -10.05
N CYS A 8 -7.66 12.36 -9.86
CA CYS A 8 -6.81 11.55 -8.99
C CYS A 8 -5.85 10.74 -9.87
N LEU A 9 -4.55 10.92 -9.66
CA LEU A 9 -3.50 10.19 -10.35
C LEU A 9 -2.81 9.28 -9.35
N ASP A 10 -2.75 7.99 -9.65
CA ASP A 10 -2.11 6.97 -8.82
C ASP A 10 -0.78 6.53 -9.44
N GLU A 11 0.12 6.01 -8.61
CA GLU A 11 1.46 5.54 -9.00
C GLU A 11 2.26 6.62 -9.75
N VAL A 12 2.15 7.87 -9.31
CA VAL A 12 2.72 9.04 -10.02
C VAL A 12 4.25 8.97 -10.13
N GLN A 13 4.94 8.28 -9.22
CA GLN A 13 6.39 8.06 -9.31
C GLN A 13 6.81 7.26 -10.55
N ALA A 14 5.89 6.53 -11.19
CA ALA A 14 6.14 5.79 -12.42
C ALA A 14 5.93 6.63 -13.70
N MET A 15 5.45 7.87 -13.56
CA MET A 15 5.17 8.75 -14.71
C MET A 15 6.46 9.37 -15.25
N PRO A 16 6.58 9.51 -16.58
CA PRO A 16 7.66 10.30 -17.18
C PRO A 16 7.65 11.76 -16.69
N VAL A 17 8.84 12.35 -16.52
CA VAL A 17 9.00 13.74 -16.07
C VAL A 17 8.22 14.72 -16.97
N GLN A 18 8.23 14.50 -18.30
CA GLN A 18 7.50 15.33 -19.26
C GLN A 18 5.99 15.32 -19.02
N THR A 19 5.44 14.19 -18.55
CA THR A 19 4.02 14.08 -18.20
C THR A 19 3.71 14.93 -16.97
N LEU A 20 4.59 14.93 -15.97
CA LEU A 20 4.44 15.77 -14.77
C LEU A 20 4.53 17.25 -15.08
N GLU A 21 5.41 17.66 -16.01
CA GLU A 21 5.47 19.03 -16.50
C GLU A 21 4.16 19.42 -17.21
N SER A 22 3.58 18.52 -17.99
CA SER A 22 2.30 18.74 -18.66
C SER A 22 1.14 18.89 -17.68
N LEU A 23 1.16 18.17 -16.55
CA LEU A 23 0.17 18.34 -15.47
C LEU A 23 0.17 19.76 -14.92
N ARG A 24 1.33 20.43 -14.86
CA ARG A 24 1.42 21.82 -14.45
C ARG A 24 0.55 22.73 -15.34
N LEU A 25 0.52 22.47 -16.63
CA LEU A 25 -0.31 23.25 -17.57
C LEU A 25 -1.80 23.05 -17.30
N LEU A 26 -2.20 21.82 -16.96
CA LEU A 26 -3.58 21.52 -16.60
C LEU A 26 -4.02 22.21 -15.30
N THR A 27 -3.10 22.36 -14.34
CA THR A 27 -3.39 23.09 -13.09
C THR A 27 -3.56 24.59 -13.29
N ASN A 28 -3.19 25.14 -14.47
CA ASN A 28 -3.41 26.54 -14.85
C ASN A 28 -4.83 26.82 -15.39
N LEU A 29 -5.66 25.79 -15.52
CA LEU A 29 -7.06 25.98 -15.94
C LEU A 29 -7.85 26.64 -14.81
N GLU A 30 -7.74 27.96 -14.75
CA GLU A 30 -8.42 28.80 -13.76
C GLU A 30 -9.23 29.87 -14.50
N THR A 31 -10.37 30.24 -13.93
CA THR A 31 -11.03 31.51 -14.23
C THR A 31 -10.62 32.51 -13.15
N GLU A 32 -10.77 33.83 -13.39
CA GLU A 32 -10.45 34.87 -12.41
C GLU A 32 -11.06 34.64 -11.00
N LYS A 33 -12.11 33.82 -10.91
CA LYS A 33 -12.87 33.58 -9.66
C LYS A 33 -12.84 32.14 -9.17
N ARG A 34 -12.38 31.14 -9.96
CA ARG A 34 -12.51 29.70 -9.57
C ARG A 34 -11.42 28.84 -10.19
N LYS A 35 -10.87 27.94 -9.38
CA LYS A 35 -10.10 26.78 -9.88
C LYS A 35 -11.07 25.78 -10.50
N LEU A 36 -10.90 25.50 -11.79
CA LEU A 36 -11.76 24.57 -12.52
C LEU A 36 -11.39 23.10 -12.26
N LEU A 37 -10.11 22.85 -11.97
CA LEU A 37 -9.55 21.52 -11.79
C LEU A 37 -8.74 21.45 -10.50
N GLN A 38 -8.99 20.40 -9.72
CA GLN A 38 -8.14 19.99 -8.60
C GLN A 38 -7.42 18.69 -8.97
N VAL A 39 -6.13 18.62 -8.71
CA VAL A 39 -5.34 17.41 -8.98
C VAL A 39 -4.86 16.85 -7.65
N VAL A 40 -5.06 15.55 -7.46
CA VAL A 40 -4.55 14.78 -6.32
C VAL A 40 -3.60 13.74 -6.84
N LEU A 41 -2.37 13.77 -6.33
CA LEU A 41 -1.31 12.86 -6.71
C LEU A 41 -1.14 11.82 -5.60
N PHE A 42 -1.20 10.55 -5.95
CA PHE A 42 -0.86 9.43 -5.07
C PHE A 42 0.42 8.79 -5.59
N GLY A 43 1.33 8.45 -4.69
CA GLY A 43 2.59 7.83 -5.08
C GLY A 43 3.34 7.24 -3.89
N GLN A 44 4.34 6.45 -4.18
CA GLN A 44 5.28 5.90 -3.21
C GLN A 44 6.28 7.00 -2.77
N PRO A 45 7.10 6.78 -1.70
CA PRO A 45 8.06 7.78 -1.22
C PRO A 45 9.04 8.30 -2.28
N GLU A 46 9.29 7.52 -3.35
CA GLU A 46 10.11 7.89 -4.50
C GLU A 46 9.54 9.11 -5.25
N LEU A 47 8.24 9.38 -5.11
CA LEU A 47 7.59 10.58 -5.64
C LEU A 47 8.20 11.85 -5.04
N ASP A 48 8.55 11.84 -3.76
CA ASP A 48 9.19 12.99 -3.11
C ASP A 48 10.51 13.33 -3.83
N THR A 49 11.33 12.30 -4.11
CA THR A 49 12.60 12.45 -4.83
C THR A 49 12.39 12.94 -6.27
N LEU A 50 11.36 12.45 -6.94
CA LEU A 50 11.00 12.87 -8.28
C LEU A 50 10.58 14.34 -8.33
N LEU A 51 9.77 14.77 -7.36
CA LEU A 51 9.31 16.16 -7.23
C LEU A 51 10.43 17.14 -6.83
N ASP A 52 11.56 16.65 -6.31
CA ASP A 52 12.73 17.46 -5.97
C ASP A 52 13.62 17.77 -7.19
N GLN A 53 13.38 17.12 -8.33
CA GLN A 53 14.14 17.40 -9.55
C GLN A 53 13.89 18.83 -10.06
N PRO A 54 14.92 19.51 -10.57
CA PRO A 54 14.79 20.88 -11.10
C PRO A 54 13.71 21.02 -12.19
N SER A 55 13.55 20.01 -13.03
CA SER A 55 12.58 19.96 -14.13
C SER A 55 11.13 20.06 -13.66
N VAL A 56 10.78 19.47 -12.52
CA VAL A 56 9.40 19.46 -11.98
C VAL A 56 9.19 20.44 -10.82
N ARG A 57 10.19 21.28 -10.53
CA ARG A 57 10.14 22.26 -9.43
C ARG A 57 8.89 23.14 -9.46
N GLN A 58 8.46 23.54 -10.64
CA GLN A 58 7.28 24.41 -10.80
C GLN A 58 5.97 23.68 -10.44
N LEU A 59 5.89 22.36 -10.69
CA LEU A 59 4.76 21.54 -10.23
C LEU A 59 4.79 21.42 -8.70
N LYS A 60 5.96 21.15 -8.11
CA LYS A 60 6.11 21.05 -6.64
C LYS A 60 5.65 22.34 -5.94
N GLN A 61 5.97 23.52 -6.47
CA GLN A 61 5.55 24.81 -5.90
C GLN A 61 4.02 25.01 -5.89
N ARG A 62 3.27 24.24 -6.68
CA ARG A 62 1.80 24.29 -6.74
C ARG A 62 1.11 23.32 -5.79
N ILE A 63 1.87 22.40 -5.22
CA ILE A 63 1.34 21.45 -4.22
C ILE A 63 1.08 22.23 -2.93
N THR A 64 -0.19 22.44 -2.63
CA THR A 64 -0.63 23.18 -1.43
C THR A 64 -0.64 22.29 -0.20
N PHE A 65 -0.96 21.00 -0.36
CA PHE A 65 -1.04 20.03 0.73
C PHE A 65 -0.28 18.77 0.38
N SER A 66 0.52 18.28 1.32
CA SER A 66 1.19 16.99 1.24
C SER A 66 0.90 16.21 2.51
N TYR A 67 0.59 14.95 2.35
CA TYR A 67 0.31 14.06 3.47
C TYR A 67 0.95 12.70 3.26
N ARG A 68 1.67 12.22 4.27
CA ARG A 68 2.27 10.88 4.25
C ARG A 68 1.40 9.90 5.02
N LEU A 69 0.90 8.87 4.33
CA LEU A 69 0.17 7.78 4.95
C LEU A 69 1.14 6.89 5.72
N LEU A 70 0.91 6.77 7.03
CA LEU A 70 1.69 5.90 7.89
C LEU A 70 1.03 4.51 8.01
N PRO A 71 1.81 3.45 8.29
CA PRO A 71 1.26 2.16 8.64
C PRO A 71 0.30 2.24 9.82
N LEU A 72 -0.68 1.35 9.85
CA LEU A 72 -1.64 1.29 10.95
C LEU A 72 -0.93 0.89 12.26
N ASN A 73 -1.25 1.57 13.35
CA ASN A 73 -0.85 1.11 14.68
C ASN A 73 -1.66 -0.13 15.11
N LYS A 74 -1.30 -0.75 16.23
CA LYS A 74 -1.95 -1.99 16.71
C LYS A 74 -3.46 -1.85 16.89
N VAL A 75 -3.93 -0.72 17.42
CA VAL A 75 -5.35 -0.48 17.67
C VAL A 75 -6.10 -0.32 16.36
N ALA A 76 -5.60 0.55 15.47
CA ALA A 76 -6.18 0.78 14.15
C ALA A 76 -6.19 -0.51 13.30
N MET A 77 -5.13 -1.34 13.38
CA MET A 77 -5.10 -2.64 12.72
C MET A 77 -6.21 -3.57 13.22
N SER A 78 -6.43 -3.64 14.54
CA SER A 78 -7.50 -4.48 15.11
C SER A 78 -8.87 -4.02 14.63
N THR A 79 -9.14 -2.71 14.64
CA THR A 79 -10.37 -2.12 14.11
C THR A 79 -10.53 -2.40 12.62
N TYR A 80 -9.44 -2.27 11.85
CA TYR A 80 -9.42 -2.56 10.43
C TYR A 80 -9.79 -4.01 10.11
N ILE A 81 -9.18 -4.98 10.82
CA ILE A 81 -9.49 -6.42 10.65
C ILE A 81 -10.97 -6.68 11.02
N GLY A 82 -11.43 -6.14 12.15
CA GLY A 82 -12.83 -6.27 12.59
C GLY A 82 -13.81 -5.74 11.55
N HIS A 83 -13.57 -4.55 11.01
CA HIS A 83 -14.39 -3.96 9.95
C HIS A 83 -14.40 -4.83 8.69
N ARG A 84 -13.24 -5.36 8.25
CA ARG A 84 -13.14 -6.23 7.08
C ARG A 84 -13.95 -7.53 7.28
N LEU A 85 -13.89 -8.12 8.46
CA LEU A 85 -14.67 -9.30 8.82
C LEU A 85 -16.18 -9.02 8.81
N GLN A 86 -16.58 -7.89 9.38
CA GLN A 86 -17.99 -7.46 9.39
C GLN A 86 -18.53 -7.24 7.98
N VAL A 87 -17.79 -6.58 7.10
CA VAL A 87 -18.18 -6.38 5.68
C VAL A 87 -18.29 -7.73 4.95
N ALA A 88 -17.46 -8.72 5.33
CA ALA A 88 -17.55 -10.09 4.81
C ALA A 88 -18.67 -10.94 5.44
N GLY A 89 -19.53 -10.35 6.29
CA GLY A 89 -20.64 -11.05 6.94
C GLY A 89 -20.26 -11.87 8.17
N CYS A 90 -19.02 -11.76 8.67
CA CYS A 90 -18.61 -12.45 9.88
C CYS A 90 -18.98 -11.64 11.13
N LEU A 91 -19.97 -12.13 11.87
CA LEU A 91 -20.41 -11.52 13.14
C LEU A 91 -19.60 -11.99 14.36
N ASN A 92 -18.68 -12.93 14.17
CA ASN A 92 -17.87 -13.49 15.26
C ASN A 92 -16.66 -12.59 15.56
N ASN A 93 -16.79 -11.73 16.56
CA ASN A 93 -15.72 -10.84 17.03
C ASN A 93 -14.50 -11.60 17.64
N ASN A 94 -14.62 -12.88 17.92
CA ASN A 94 -13.58 -13.70 18.53
C ASN A 94 -12.90 -14.66 17.56
N LEU A 95 -13.02 -14.42 16.25
CA LEU A 95 -12.43 -15.28 15.21
C LEU A 95 -10.90 -15.35 15.33
N PHE A 96 -10.24 -14.24 15.62
CA PHE A 96 -8.79 -14.17 15.87
C PHE A 96 -8.50 -14.07 17.36
N THR A 97 -7.56 -14.87 17.86
CA THR A 97 -7.09 -14.75 19.24
C THR A 97 -6.23 -13.50 19.42
N ARG A 98 -6.12 -12.96 20.65
CA ARG A 98 -5.25 -11.81 20.97
C ARG A 98 -3.81 -12.02 20.48
N ARG A 99 -3.24 -13.21 20.73
CA ARG A 99 -1.90 -13.57 20.25
C ARG A 99 -1.80 -13.64 18.73
N ALA A 100 -2.89 -13.93 18.01
CA ALA A 100 -2.92 -13.88 16.56
C ALA A 100 -2.81 -12.43 16.07
N TYR A 101 -3.55 -11.48 16.66
CA TYR A 101 -3.40 -10.06 16.35
C TYR A 101 -1.96 -9.55 16.57
N GLU A 102 -1.33 -9.93 17.68
CA GLU A 102 0.06 -9.57 17.97
C GLU A 102 1.03 -10.08 16.88
N GLN A 103 0.83 -11.31 16.42
CA GLN A 103 1.64 -11.90 15.35
C GLN A 103 1.36 -11.25 13.98
N ILE A 104 0.11 -10.93 13.68
CA ILE A 104 -0.25 -10.20 12.44
C ILE A 104 0.47 -8.85 12.44
N TYR A 105 0.42 -8.09 13.55
CA TYR A 105 1.09 -6.80 13.63
C TYR A 105 2.60 -6.91 13.46
N LYS A 106 3.24 -7.88 14.14
CA LYS A 106 4.68 -8.12 14.06
C LYS A 106 5.14 -8.38 12.61
N ASN A 107 4.38 -9.18 11.85
CA ASN A 107 4.77 -9.58 10.49
C ASN A 107 4.32 -8.58 9.42
N SER A 108 3.21 -7.87 9.63
CA SER A 108 2.70 -6.87 8.68
C SER A 108 3.28 -5.48 8.88
N LYS A 109 3.81 -5.19 10.08
CA LYS A 109 4.23 -3.84 10.52
C LYS A 109 3.13 -2.78 10.31
N GLY A 110 1.86 -3.20 10.32
CA GLY A 110 0.71 -2.32 10.11
C GLY A 110 0.41 -1.99 8.65
N ILE A 111 1.06 -2.61 7.68
CA ILE A 111 0.80 -2.40 6.25
C ILE A 111 -0.48 -3.14 5.84
N PRO A 112 -1.56 -2.45 5.37
CA PRO A 112 -2.86 -3.03 5.12
C PRO A 112 -2.84 -4.21 4.15
N ARG A 113 -2.05 -4.13 3.07
CA ARG A 113 -1.89 -5.23 2.11
C ARG A 113 -1.35 -6.49 2.77
N LEU A 114 -0.32 -6.38 3.62
CA LEU A 114 0.27 -7.51 4.34
C LEU A 114 -0.67 -8.05 5.40
N ILE A 115 -1.43 -7.18 6.09
CA ILE A 115 -2.47 -7.59 7.04
C ILE A 115 -3.49 -8.48 6.34
N ASN A 116 -4.00 -8.07 5.18
CA ASN A 116 -4.99 -8.84 4.43
C ASN A 116 -4.45 -10.20 4.01
N ILE A 117 -3.24 -10.26 3.46
CA ILE A 117 -2.61 -11.52 3.03
C ILE A 117 -2.42 -12.46 4.21
N LEU A 118 -1.88 -11.96 5.34
CA LEU A 118 -1.67 -12.76 6.55
C LEU A 118 -2.99 -13.28 7.12
N CYS A 119 -4.00 -12.43 7.23
CA CYS A 119 -5.33 -12.83 7.71
C CYS A 119 -5.95 -13.91 6.82
N HIS A 120 -5.91 -13.71 5.49
CA HIS A 120 -6.48 -14.66 4.55
C HIS A 120 -5.79 -16.03 4.64
N LYS A 121 -4.45 -16.07 4.58
CA LYS A 121 -3.69 -17.33 4.70
C LYS A 121 -3.89 -17.99 6.05
N ALA A 122 -3.92 -17.23 7.15
CA ALA A 122 -4.15 -17.77 8.48
C ALA A 122 -5.57 -18.36 8.66
N LEU A 123 -6.58 -17.76 8.01
CA LEU A 123 -7.94 -18.31 7.95
C LEU A 123 -7.97 -19.63 7.19
N LEU A 124 -7.28 -19.72 6.04
CA LEU A 124 -7.17 -20.98 5.30
C LEU A 124 -6.48 -22.08 6.11
N CYS A 125 -5.40 -21.76 6.83
CA CYS A 125 -4.74 -22.71 7.71
C CYS A 125 -5.69 -23.23 8.82
N ALA A 126 -6.41 -22.30 9.48
CA ALA A 126 -7.36 -22.68 10.54
C ALA A 126 -8.51 -23.52 9.98
N TYR A 127 -9.03 -23.19 8.81
CA TYR A 127 -10.06 -23.96 8.14
C TYR A 127 -9.59 -25.37 7.77
N GLY A 128 -8.39 -25.50 7.19
CA GLY A 128 -7.79 -26.80 6.87
C GLY A 128 -7.57 -27.70 8.08
N GLU A 129 -7.36 -27.11 9.28
CA GLU A 129 -7.29 -27.84 10.55
C GLU A 129 -8.66 -28.11 11.20
N GLY A 130 -9.77 -27.71 10.58
CA GLY A 130 -11.12 -27.81 11.16
C GLY A 130 -11.32 -26.94 12.39
N LYS A 131 -10.55 -25.83 12.54
CA LYS A 131 -10.63 -24.95 13.70
C LYS A 131 -11.55 -23.76 13.41
N THR A 132 -12.33 -23.38 14.42
CA THR A 132 -13.25 -22.25 14.37
C THR A 132 -12.59 -20.92 14.76
N ARG A 133 -11.35 -20.94 15.22
CA ARG A 133 -10.59 -19.77 15.65
C ARG A 133 -9.17 -19.76 15.10
N VAL A 134 -8.74 -18.58 14.67
CA VAL A 134 -7.38 -18.34 14.20
C VAL A 134 -6.45 -18.04 15.37
N THR A 135 -5.40 -18.85 15.51
CA THR A 135 -4.39 -18.72 16.55
C THR A 135 -3.09 -18.14 16.01
N HIS A 136 -2.17 -17.79 16.90
CA HIS A 136 -0.83 -17.36 16.54
C HIS A 136 -0.04 -18.38 15.72
N LYS A 137 -0.32 -19.69 15.85
CA LYS A 137 0.33 -20.76 15.07
C LYS A 137 -0.05 -20.64 13.59
N HIS A 138 -1.34 -20.46 13.29
CA HIS A 138 -1.82 -20.28 11.92
C HIS A 138 -1.21 -19.02 11.27
N VAL A 139 -1.07 -17.92 12.02
CA VAL A 139 -0.42 -16.70 11.51
C VAL A 139 1.08 -16.91 11.25
N LYS A 140 1.78 -17.69 12.09
CA LYS A 140 3.18 -18.03 11.85
C LYS A 140 3.35 -18.85 10.57
N LEU A 141 2.52 -19.87 10.35
CA LEU A 141 2.53 -20.66 9.12
C LEU A 141 2.27 -19.77 7.89
N ALA A 142 1.28 -18.88 7.98
CA ALA A 142 0.99 -17.91 6.93
C ALA A 142 2.18 -16.98 6.63
N ALA A 143 2.90 -16.54 7.66
CA ALA A 143 4.06 -15.67 7.49
C ALA A 143 5.23 -16.41 6.83
N MET A 144 5.52 -17.63 7.23
CA MET A 144 6.56 -18.47 6.61
C MET A 144 6.28 -18.69 5.11
N ASP A 145 5.04 -18.95 4.74
CA ASP A 145 4.65 -19.14 3.35
C ASP A 145 4.85 -17.86 2.51
N ILE A 146 4.63 -16.69 3.08
CA ILE A 146 4.91 -15.41 2.41
C ILE A 146 6.42 -15.21 2.20
N GLU A 147 7.24 -15.53 3.19
CA GLU A 147 8.70 -15.44 3.09
C GLU A 147 9.26 -16.40 2.04
N HIS A 148 8.81 -17.64 2.02
CA HIS A 148 9.18 -18.63 1.00
C HIS A 148 8.79 -18.19 -0.41
N THR A 149 7.61 -17.60 -0.59
CA THR A 149 7.18 -17.08 -1.89
C THR A 149 8.09 -15.96 -2.39
N LYS A 150 8.57 -15.07 -1.49
CA LYS A 150 9.53 -14.01 -1.84
C LYS A 150 10.89 -14.59 -2.26
N ILE A 151 11.40 -15.60 -1.55
CA ILE A 151 12.68 -16.25 -1.84
C ILE A 151 12.61 -16.95 -3.21
N HIS A 152 11.52 -17.63 -3.53
CA HIS A 152 11.33 -18.27 -4.84
C HIS A 152 11.25 -17.26 -5.99
N GLN A 153 10.59 -16.12 -5.80
CA GLN A 153 10.55 -15.06 -6.81
C GLN A 153 11.94 -14.47 -7.07
N VAL A 154 12.71 -14.22 -6.02
CA VAL A 154 14.11 -13.71 -6.17
C VAL A 154 14.98 -14.75 -6.83
N SER A 155 14.85 -16.05 -6.48
CA SER A 155 15.60 -17.16 -7.08
C SER A 155 15.27 -17.35 -8.58
N LEU A 156 14.01 -17.24 -8.97
CA LEU A 156 13.59 -17.30 -10.38
C LEU A 156 14.13 -16.12 -11.20
N PHE A 157 14.13 -14.91 -10.65
CA PHE A 157 14.72 -13.74 -11.31
C PHE A 157 16.24 -13.87 -11.45
N ALA A 158 16.93 -14.37 -10.42
CA ALA A 158 18.38 -14.59 -10.45
C ALA A 158 18.78 -15.68 -11.47
N SER A 159 17.95 -16.70 -11.69
CA SER A 159 18.22 -17.77 -12.67
C SER A 159 17.93 -17.36 -14.12
N LEU A 160 17.03 -16.37 -14.33
CA LEU A 160 16.68 -15.88 -15.67
C LEU A 160 17.60 -14.77 -16.19
N MET A 161 18.41 -14.15 -15.33
CA MET A 161 19.34 -13.07 -15.71
C MET A 161 20.70 -13.20 -14.98
N PRO A 162 21.63 -14.05 -15.45
CA PRO A 162 22.92 -14.29 -14.79
C PRO A 162 23.92 -13.11 -14.84
N GLY A 163 23.49 -11.90 -15.18
CA GLY A 163 24.35 -10.70 -15.26
C GLY A 163 24.04 -9.59 -14.25
N ILE A 164 22.92 -9.65 -13.53
CA ILE A 164 22.44 -8.53 -12.68
C ILE A 164 22.82 -8.69 -11.19
N SER A 165 23.25 -9.89 -10.78
CA SER A 165 23.62 -10.15 -9.38
C SER A 165 24.83 -9.35 -8.86
N ARG A 166 25.60 -8.75 -9.76
CA ARG A 166 26.82 -7.99 -9.40
C ARG A 166 26.54 -6.49 -9.09
N TRP A 167 25.32 -6.02 -9.34
CA TRP A 167 24.92 -4.60 -9.16
C TRP A 167 24.01 -4.35 -7.95
N LEU A 168 23.57 -5.41 -7.26
CA LEU A 168 22.62 -5.30 -6.15
C LEU A 168 23.24 -5.52 -4.77
N PHE A 169 24.54 -5.85 -4.69
CA PHE A 169 25.25 -6.17 -3.43
C PHE A 169 26.59 -5.46 -3.24
N ASP A 170 26.89 -4.39 -4.03
CA ASP A 170 27.98 -3.45 -3.74
C ASP A 170 27.46 -2.12 -3.24
#